data_11a842c7bdd7f44af643e9391e986723
#
_entry.id   11a842c7bdd7f44af643e9391e986723
#
_cell.length_a   1.000
_cell.length_b   1.000
_cell.length_c   1.000
_cell.angle_alpha   90.00
_cell.angle_beta   90.00
_cell.angle_gamma   90.00
#
_symmetry.space_group_name_H-M   'P 1'
#
loop_
_entity.id
_entity.type
_entity.pdbx_description
1 polymer ?
#
loop_
_entity_poly.entity_id
_entity_poly.type
_entity_poly.pdbx_seq_one_letter_code
_entity_poly.pdbx_strand_id
1 'polypeptide(L)'
;MPTRRTQIINALVADLETNTDVAAGNVYKRFKYLDELNDFPSITFLAGGEDRIHYGAGEKFGRMNVQIRNYVFAEDQLDAAEELSNNVELLVIDKFAAAHRELGVQSAQVVEFRTDEGLFSPYGIGDQTVTITYEIE
;
A
#
# COMPACT_ATOMS: atom_id res chain seq x y z
N MET A 1 11.16 17.44 11.92
CA MET A 1 10.71 16.12 12.39
C MET A 1 9.58 15.61 11.50
N PRO A 2 9.68 14.39 10.99
CA PRO A 2 8.57 13.84 10.25
C PRO A 2 7.37 13.58 11.17
N THR A 3 6.19 13.82 10.64
CA THR A 3 4.94 13.51 11.34
C THR A 3 4.75 12.00 11.43
N ARG A 4 3.85 11.55 12.30
CA ARG A 4 3.48 10.13 12.36
C ARG A 4 2.97 9.61 11.02
N ARG A 5 2.17 10.41 10.32
CA ARG A 5 1.70 10.07 8.98
C ARG A 5 2.87 9.72 8.04
N THR A 6 3.88 10.57 8.01
CA THR A 6 5.07 10.34 7.18
C THR A 6 5.85 9.10 7.63
N GLN A 7 6.00 8.90 8.94
CA GLN A 7 6.66 7.72 9.47
C GLN A 7 5.91 6.43 9.10
N ILE A 8 4.59 6.44 9.16
CA ILE A 8 3.76 5.29 8.81
C ILE A 8 3.89 4.97 7.32
N ILE A 9 3.85 5.98 6.47
CA ILE A 9 4.04 5.80 5.03
C ILE A 9 5.43 5.23 4.73
N ASN A 10 6.47 5.73 5.37
CA ASN A 10 7.82 5.22 5.20
C ASN A 10 7.94 3.77 5.68
N ALA A 11 7.29 3.41 6.79
CA ALA A 11 7.26 2.05 7.29
C ALA A 11 6.55 1.11 6.31
N LEU A 12 5.45 1.56 5.71
CA LEU A 12 4.72 0.77 4.72
C LEU A 12 5.58 0.49 3.49
N VAL A 13 6.29 1.50 2.97
CA VAL A 13 7.21 1.31 1.84
C VAL A 13 8.30 0.29 2.20
N ALA A 14 8.90 0.42 3.38
CA ALA A 14 9.95 -0.50 3.81
C ALA A 14 9.44 -1.93 3.95
N ASP A 15 8.23 -2.12 4.47
CA ASP A 15 7.63 -3.44 4.61
C ASP A 15 7.31 -4.06 3.24
N LEU A 16 6.85 -3.26 2.29
CA LEU A 16 6.63 -3.73 0.92
C LEU A 16 7.93 -4.19 0.27
N GLU A 17 9.01 -3.44 0.44
CA GLU A 17 10.32 -3.81 -0.10
C GLU A 17 10.89 -5.08 0.54
N THR A 18 10.62 -5.29 1.82
CA THR A 18 11.21 -6.40 2.59
C THR A 18 10.41 -7.69 2.46
N ASN A 19 9.09 -7.61 2.41
CA ASN A 19 8.21 -8.77 2.59
C ASN A 19 7.48 -9.21 1.32
N THR A 20 7.67 -8.51 0.21
CA THR A 20 7.15 -8.95 -1.08
C THR A 20 8.30 -9.33 -2.02
N ASP A 21 7.98 -10.01 -3.11
CA ASP A 21 8.97 -10.40 -4.11
C ASP A 21 9.37 -9.26 -5.05
N VAL A 22 8.91 -8.05 -4.79
CA VAL A 22 9.27 -6.88 -5.58
C VAL A 22 10.63 -6.38 -5.14
N ALA A 23 11.53 -6.18 -6.08
CA ALA A 23 12.87 -5.67 -5.79
C ALA A 23 12.80 -4.29 -5.11
N ALA A 24 13.74 -4.04 -4.20
CA ALA A 24 13.72 -2.82 -3.38
C ALA A 24 13.66 -1.53 -4.22
N GLY A 25 14.33 -1.46 -5.35
CA GLY A 25 14.28 -0.28 -6.21
C GLY A 25 12.98 -0.11 -6.98
N ASN A 26 12.08 -1.09 -6.92
CA ASN A 26 10.83 -1.10 -7.68
C ASN A 26 9.59 -0.82 -6.84
N VAL A 27 9.77 -0.41 -5.60
CA VAL A 27 8.69 0.11 -4.76
C VAL A 27 8.81 1.62 -4.71
N TYR A 28 7.83 2.32 -5.27
CA TYR A 28 7.86 3.77 -5.43
C TYR A 28 6.90 4.44 -4.46
N LYS A 29 7.41 5.37 -3.69
CA LYS A 29 6.64 6.14 -2.70
C LYS A 29 5.68 7.14 -3.35
N ARG A 30 5.65 7.22 -4.66
CA ARG A 30 4.73 8.06 -5.41
C ARG A 30 4.10 7.26 -6.53
N PHE A 31 2.95 7.72 -6.99
CA PHE A 31 2.24 7.07 -8.08
C PHE A 31 3.04 7.19 -9.38
N LYS A 32 3.16 6.07 -10.10
CA LYS A 32 3.73 6.04 -11.45
C LYS A 32 2.79 5.30 -12.37
N TYR A 33 2.73 5.74 -13.61
CA TYR A 33 1.98 5.08 -14.66
C TYR A 33 2.81 4.00 -15.34
N LEU A 34 2.14 3.10 -16.05
CA LEU A 34 2.78 1.96 -16.68
C LEU A 34 3.93 2.37 -17.63
N ASP A 35 3.75 3.44 -18.38
CA ASP A 35 4.75 3.94 -19.33
C ASP A 35 5.98 4.57 -18.68
N GLU A 36 5.93 4.84 -17.38
CA GLU A 36 7.05 5.38 -16.62
C GLU A 36 7.93 4.27 -16.01
N LEU A 37 7.54 3.01 -16.15
CA LEU A 37 8.19 1.88 -15.51
C LEU A 37 9.01 1.07 -16.52
N ASN A 38 10.22 0.67 -16.12
CA ASN A 38 11.10 -0.15 -16.93
C ASN A 38 11.29 -1.56 -16.38
N ASP A 39 11.02 -1.76 -15.09
CA ASP A 39 11.23 -3.03 -14.41
C ASP A 39 9.92 -3.54 -13.81
N PHE A 40 9.74 -4.85 -13.83
CA PHE A 40 8.55 -5.50 -13.31
C PHE A 40 8.96 -6.73 -12.47
N PRO A 41 8.21 -7.08 -11.43
CA PRO A 41 7.05 -6.35 -10.91
C PRO A 41 7.44 -5.04 -10.21
N SER A 42 6.52 -4.09 -10.20
CA SER A 42 6.69 -2.81 -9.51
C SER A 42 5.47 -2.50 -8.67
N ILE A 43 5.69 -1.80 -7.56
CA ILE A 43 4.62 -1.30 -6.71
C ILE A 43 4.74 0.21 -6.63
N THR A 44 3.63 0.90 -6.89
CA THR A 44 3.55 2.34 -6.70
C THR A 44 2.45 2.64 -5.69
N PHE A 45 2.54 3.74 -4.97
CA PHE A 45 1.43 4.08 -4.13
C PHE A 45 1.20 5.58 -3.99
N LEU A 46 -0.04 5.89 -3.66
CA LEU A 46 -0.51 7.24 -3.50
C LEU A 46 -1.15 7.36 -2.12
N ALA A 47 -0.57 8.20 -1.27
CA ALA A 47 -1.20 8.54 0.00
C ALA A 47 -2.33 9.51 -0.30
N GLY A 48 -3.56 9.06 -0.10
CA GLY A 48 -4.76 9.84 -0.35
C GLY A 48 -5.12 10.75 0.82
N GLY A 49 -6.39 11.09 0.90
CA GLY A 49 -6.91 11.92 1.97
C GLY A 49 -6.93 11.23 3.32
N GLU A 50 -7.17 12.00 4.34
CA GLU A 50 -7.24 11.52 5.72
C GLU A 50 -8.41 12.17 6.43
N ASP A 51 -9.23 11.34 7.08
CA ASP A 51 -10.27 11.81 7.98
C ASP A 51 -9.72 11.86 9.39
N ARG A 52 -10.11 12.87 10.15
CA ARG A 52 -9.70 13.04 11.55
C ARG A 52 -10.88 12.76 12.45
N ILE A 53 -10.64 11.94 13.48
CA ILE A 53 -11.65 11.59 14.47
C ILE A 53 -11.16 12.09 15.82
N HIS A 54 -11.99 12.90 16.49
CA HIS A 54 -11.69 13.45 17.79
C HIS A 54 -12.57 12.78 18.85
N TYR A 55 -11.94 12.20 19.84
CA TYR A 55 -12.63 11.72 21.03
C TYR A 55 -12.45 12.71 22.18
N GLY A 56 -13.23 12.56 23.24
CA GLY A 56 -13.06 13.36 24.43
C GLY A 56 -11.65 13.24 25.01
N ALA A 57 -11.26 14.17 25.89
CA ALA A 57 -9.96 14.20 26.56
C ALA A 57 -8.76 14.41 25.61
N GLY A 58 -9.00 14.98 24.43
CA GLY A 58 -7.93 15.34 23.50
C GLY A 58 -7.42 14.18 22.64
N GLU A 59 -8.04 13.01 22.71
CA GLU A 59 -7.68 11.90 21.86
C GLU A 59 -8.04 12.19 20.40
N LYS A 60 -7.10 11.94 19.50
CA LYS A 60 -7.23 12.25 18.10
C LYS A 60 -6.70 11.09 17.26
N PHE A 61 -7.50 10.63 16.32
CA PHE A 61 -7.12 9.56 15.40
C PHE A 61 -7.21 10.03 13.96
N GLY A 62 -6.31 9.54 13.14
CA GLY A 62 -6.37 9.72 11.70
C GLY A 62 -6.77 8.41 11.02
N ARG A 63 -7.62 8.51 10.01
CA ARG A 63 -7.94 7.39 9.13
C ARG A 63 -7.48 7.77 7.73
N MET A 64 -6.36 7.19 7.35
CA MET A 64 -5.64 7.52 6.13
C MET A 64 -5.99 6.49 5.05
N ASN A 65 -6.27 6.97 3.85
CA ASN A 65 -6.48 6.12 2.70
C ASN A 65 -5.22 6.11 1.84
N VAL A 66 -4.75 4.92 1.51
CA VAL A 66 -3.58 4.72 0.68
C VAL A 66 -3.97 3.81 -0.47
N GLN A 67 -3.60 4.20 -1.68
CA GLN A 67 -3.79 3.38 -2.86
C GLN A 67 -2.47 2.71 -3.21
N ILE A 68 -2.47 1.38 -3.27
CA ILE A 68 -1.30 0.57 -3.63
C ILE A 68 -1.59 -0.09 -4.96
N ARG A 69 -0.77 0.21 -5.95
CA ARG A 69 -0.93 -0.37 -7.28
C ARG A 69 0.31 -1.16 -7.65
N ASN A 70 0.11 -2.41 -8.05
CA ASN A 70 1.20 -3.22 -8.59
C ASN A 70 1.06 -3.34 -10.11
N TYR A 71 2.21 -3.46 -10.77
CA TYR A 71 2.31 -3.70 -12.19
C TYR A 71 3.14 -4.95 -12.40
N VAL A 72 2.64 -5.87 -13.19
CA VAL A 72 3.33 -7.12 -13.51
C VAL A 72 3.42 -7.29 -15.02
N PHE A 73 4.39 -8.07 -15.45
CA PHE A 73 4.56 -8.46 -16.85
C PHE A 73 4.64 -9.99 -16.90
N ALA A 74 3.60 -10.62 -17.45
CA ALA A 74 3.51 -12.07 -17.49
C ALA A 74 2.45 -12.51 -18.51
N GLU A 75 2.54 -13.75 -18.99
CA GLU A 75 1.52 -14.33 -19.87
C GLU A 75 0.17 -14.45 -19.13
N ASP A 76 0.23 -14.82 -17.85
CA ASP A 76 -0.92 -14.90 -16.96
C ASP A 76 -1.05 -13.64 -16.10
N GLN A 77 -1.02 -12.48 -16.72
CA GLN A 77 -0.91 -11.20 -16.06
C GLN A 77 -1.99 -10.92 -15.01
N LEU A 78 -3.22 -11.39 -15.21
CA LEU A 78 -4.28 -11.19 -14.22
C LEU A 78 -4.00 -12.02 -12.95
N ASP A 79 -3.60 -13.27 -13.12
CA ASP A 79 -3.27 -14.14 -12.00
C ASP A 79 -2.03 -13.63 -11.26
N ALA A 80 -1.03 -13.15 -12.00
CA ALA A 80 0.18 -12.60 -11.40
C ALA A 80 -0.11 -11.33 -10.60
N ALA A 81 -0.95 -10.43 -11.11
CA ALA A 81 -1.35 -9.22 -10.40
C ALA A 81 -2.16 -9.55 -9.16
N GLU A 82 -3.06 -10.52 -9.24
CA GLU A 82 -3.86 -10.97 -8.10
C GLU A 82 -2.98 -11.62 -7.04
N GLU A 83 -2.04 -12.48 -7.43
CA GLU A 83 -1.11 -13.10 -6.50
C GLU A 83 -0.26 -12.08 -5.76
N LEU A 84 0.29 -11.08 -6.47
CA LEU A 84 1.07 -10.03 -5.83
C LEU A 84 0.20 -9.21 -4.88
N SER A 85 -1.04 -8.89 -5.27
CA SER A 85 -1.97 -8.18 -4.39
C SER A 85 -2.30 -8.98 -3.13
N ASN A 86 -2.50 -10.28 -3.26
CA ASN A 86 -2.72 -11.16 -2.11
C ASN A 86 -1.51 -11.18 -1.18
N ASN A 87 -0.31 -11.21 -1.73
CA ASN A 87 0.93 -11.16 -0.94
C ASN A 87 1.06 -9.83 -0.20
N VAL A 88 0.74 -8.72 -0.85
CA VAL A 88 0.72 -7.41 -0.20
C VAL A 88 -0.24 -7.43 0.98
N GLU A 89 -1.42 -7.95 0.81
CA GLU A 89 -2.41 -8.01 1.89
C GLU A 89 -1.95 -8.91 3.03
N LEU A 90 -1.58 -10.15 2.74
CA LEU A 90 -1.27 -11.16 3.76
C LEU A 90 0.07 -10.89 4.47
N LEU A 91 1.07 -10.44 3.74
CA LEU A 91 2.43 -10.31 4.28
C LEU A 91 2.72 -8.91 4.83
N VAL A 92 2.01 -7.90 4.40
CA VAL A 92 2.27 -6.52 4.80
C VAL A 92 1.07 -5.92 5.54
N ILE A 93 -0.08 -5.82 4.89
CA ILE A 93 -1.21 -5.08 5.43
C ILE A 93 -1.78 -5.75 6.68
N ASP A 94 -2.02 -7.06 6.63
CA ASP A 94 -2.60 -7.79 7.77
C ASP A 94 -1.69 -7.80 9.00
N LYS A 95 -0.40 -7.61 8.81
CA LYS A 95 0.59 -7.60 9.90
C LYS A 95 0.98 -6.19 10.33
N PHE A 96 0.53 -5.18 9.62
CA PHE A 96 1.04 -3.81 9.76
C PHE A 96 0.74 -3.22 11.13
N ALA A 97 -0.48 -3.36 11.64
CA ALA A 97 -0.86 -2.81 12.93
C ALA A 97 -0.03 -3.40 14.07
N ALA A 98 0.16 -4.73 14.06
CA ALA A 98 0.95 -5.41 15.08
C ALA A 98 2.44 -5.03 15.00
N ALA A 99 2.96 -4.82 13.78
CA ALA A 99 4.37 -4.50 13.56
C ALA A 99 4.71 -3.04 13.90
N HIS A 100 3.74 -2.13 13.87
CA HIS A 100 3.98 -0.69 14.01
C HIS A 100 3.11 -0.03 15.09
N ARG A 101 2.92 -0.72 16.20
CA ARG A 101 2.17 -0.16 17.35
C ARG A 101 2.85 1.07 17.92
N GLU A 102 4.17 1.14 17.89
CA GLU A 102 4.94 2.27 18.39
C GLU A 102 4.70 3.54 17.57
N LEU A 103 4.21 3.42 16.35
CA LEU A 103 3.79 4.55 15.52
C LEU A 103 2.31 4.90 15.72
N GLY A 104 1.65 4.24 16.66
CA GLY A 104 0.24 4.49 16.95
C GLY A 104 -0.73 3.81 16.01
N VAL A 105 -0.27 2.91 15.13
CA VAL A 105 -1.16 2.22 14.20
C VAL A 105 -2.13 1.31 14.96
N GLN A 106 -3.44 1.52 14.73
CA GLN A 106 -4.50 0.76 15.35
C GLN A 106 -5.00 -0.36 14.44
N SER A 107 -5.13 -0.07 13.15
CA SER A 107 -5.61 -1.03 12.16
C SER A 107 -5.11 -0.68 10.77
N ALA A 108 -5.00 -1.69 9.93
CA ALA A 108 -4.71 -1.53 8.51
C ALA A 108 -5.50 -2.61 7.77
N GLN A 109 -6.26 -2.22 6.75
CA GLN A 109 -7.14 -3.13 6.02
C GLN A 109 -7.19 -2.78 4.55
N VAL A 110 -7.22 -3.81 3.70
CA VAL A 110 -7.58 -3.64 2.29
C VAL A 110 -9.10 -3.55 2.23
N VAL A 111 -9.62 -2.44 1.75
CA VAL A 111 -11.07 -2.20 1.66
C VAL A 111 -11.61 -2.32 0.25
N GLU A 112 -10.73 -2.32 -0.75
CA GLU A 112 -11.13 -2.51 -2.14
C GLU A 112 -9.97 -3.09 -2.93
N PHE A 113 -10.28 -3.98 -3.87
CA PHE A 113 -9.31 -4.53 -4.81
C PHE A 113 -9.91 -4.50 -6.22
N ARG A 114 -9.12 -4.01 -7.17
CA ARG A 114 -9.50 -3.96 -8.59
C ARG A 114 -8.35 -4.42 -9.47
N THR A 115 -8.67 -4.90 -10.66
CA THR A 115 -7.69 -5.19 -11.72
C THR A 115 -8.05 -4.39 -12.97
N ASP A 116 -7.14 -4.38 -13.93
CA ASP A 116 -7.38 -3.79 -15.25
C ASP A 116 -8.20 -4.70 -16.17
N GLU A 117 -8.61 -5.87 -15.68
CA GLU A 117 -9.39 -6.86 -16.43
C GLU A 117 -8.71 -7.34 -17.73
N GLY A 118 -7.37 -7.28 -17.76
CA GLY A 118 -6.59 -7.70 -18.93
C GLY A 118 -6.46 -6.66 -20.02
N LEU A 119 -6.88 -5.43 -19.76
CA LEU A 119 -6.90 -4.36 -20.77
C LEU A 119 -5.52 -4.03 -21.32
N PHE A 120 -4.47 -4.17 -20.51
CA PHE A 120 -3.10 -3.83 -20.90
C PHE A 120 -2.21 -5.05 -21.12
N SER A 121 -2.80 -6.21 -21.45
CA SER A 121 -2.03 -7.43 -21.72
C SER A 121 -0.83 -7.15 -22.66
N PRO A 122 0.39 -7.66 -22.39
CA PRO A 122 0.78 -8.65 -21.35
C PRO A 122 1.08 -8.06 -19.97
N TYR A 123 0.74 -6.81 -19.73
CA TYR A 123 0.89 -6.17 -18.42
C TYR A 123 -0.37 -6.36 -17.59
N GLY A 124 -0.19 -6.65 -16.32
CA GLY A 124 -1.29 -6.77 -15.37
C GLY A 124 -1.20 -5.65 -14.33
N ILE A 125 -2.35 -5.15 -13.91
CA ILE A 125 -2.45 -4.10 -12.90
C ILE A 125 -3.37 -4.59 -11.79
N GLY A 126 -2.84 -4.60 -10.55
CA GLY A 126 -3.63 -4.83 -9.35
C GLY A 126 -3.68 -3.56 -8.53
N ASP A 127 -4.86 -3.15 -8.13
CA ASP A 127 -5.07 -1.88 -7.45
C ASP A 127 -5.80 -2.13 -6.13
N GLN A 128 -5.18 -1.73 -5.02
CA GLN A 128 -5.74 -1.94 -3.69
C GLN A 128 -5.91 -0.61 -2.98
N THR A 129 -7.07 -0.42 -2.38
CA THR A 129 -7.31 0.70 -1.48
C THR A 129 -7.17 0.19 -0.05
N VAL A 130 -6.27 0.80 0.71
CA VAL A 130 -5.96 0.43 2.09
C VAL A 130 -6.34 1.57 3.01
N THR A 131 -7.02 1.23 4.12
CA THR A 131 -7.33 2.19 5.16
C THR A 131 -6.48 1.89 6.39
N ILE A 132 -5.73 2.89 6.84
CA ILE A 132 -4.88 2.79 8.03
C ILE A 132 -5.40 3.77 9.06
N THR A 133 -5.74 3.26 10.25
CA THR A 133 -6.17 4.08 11.38
C THR A 133 -5.05 4.14 12.39
N TYR A 134 -4.71 5.34 12.85
CA TYR A 134 -3.61 5.54 13.78
C TYR A 134 -3.90 6.68 14.75
N GLU A 135 -3.27 6.61 15.92
CA GLU A 135 -3.35 7.67 16.91
C GLU A 135 -2.39 8.81 16.54
N ILE A 136 -2.92 10.02 16.49
CA ILE A 136 -2.14 11.22 16.18
C ILE A 136 -1.55 11.76 17.47
N GLU A 137 -0.27 12.02 17.44
CA GLU A 137 0.41 12.66 18.58
C GLU A 137 -0.08 14.07 18.82
#